data_ff3dc6cb1f999e5bbf2d3fdf379fe76f
#
_entry.id   ff3dc6cb1f999e5bbf2d3fdf379fe76f
#
_cell.length_a   1.000
_cell.length_b   1.000
_cell.length_c   1.000
_cell.angle_alpha   90.00
_cell.angle_beta   90.00
_cell.angle_gamma   90.00
#
_symmetry.space_group_name_H-M   'P 1'
#
loop_
_entity.id
_entity.type
_entity.pdbx_description
1 polymer ?
#
loop_
_entity_poly.entity_id
_entity_poly.type
_entity_poly.pdbx_seq_one_letter_code
_entity_poly.pdbx_strand_id
1 'polypeptide(L)'
;DFSYYQISGQDPPADPRSNRSPRNLHFRARNLEASLIGEYHWKPVKLYNITRNYFNLYLFAGVGVSTNDPKAQLGTDWIDLRPLQLENNPYNKYIMVFPTGIGAKYKLNVYTDLTFELNYRWTLTDYMDDISAFNVSEFYQDLIADYGTFGEGPNPNRLRLAIRNPNFLDDNGEPDVQKILNNGGRIRRGSGLDERYDGYLSLNLGIEIYLSPDIWDNWIFRNRINEKRFRFW
;
A
#
# COMPACT_ATOMS: atom_id res chain seq x y z
N ASP A 1 11.72 -10.84 -4.13
CA ASP A 1 11.66 -9.85 -3.06
C ASP A 1 10.45 -10.14 -2.16
N PHE A 2 10.64 -9.97 -0.85
CA PHE A 2 9.56 -10.03 0.14
C PHE A 2 9.62 -8.76 0.97
N SER A 3 8.52 -8.05 1.05
CA SER A 3 8.47 -6.80 1.80
C SER A 3 7.25 -6.73 2.72
N TYR A 4 7.44 -6.10 3.87
CA TYR A 4 6.38 -5.69 4.78
C TYR A 4 6.41 -4.18 4.90
N TYR A 5 5.27 -3.54 4.63
CA TYR A 5 5.18 -2.10 4.65
C TYR A 5 3.84 -1.61 5.19
N GLN A 6 3.80 -0.36 5.60
CA GLN A 6 2.59 0.31 6.01
C GLN A 6 2.34 1.53 5.13
N ILE A 7 1.13 1.65 4.62
CA ILE A 7 0.62 2.85 3.97
C ILE A 7 -0.42 3.46 4.90
N SER A 8 -0.42 4.78 5.01
CA SER A 8 -1.44 5.53 5.74
C SER A 8 -1.70 6.85 5.05
N GLY A 9 -2.94 7.27 5.09
CA GLY A 9 -3.39 8.56 4.60
C GLY A 9 -4.36 9.18 5.58
N GLN A 10 -4.39 10.51 5.61
CA GLN A 10 -5.33 11.29 6.39
C GLN A 10 -5.65 12.57 5.65
N ASP A 11 -6.92 12.94 5.61
CA ASP A 11 -7.31 14.23 5.08
C ASP A 11 -6.75 15.35 5.97
N PRO A 12 -6.30 16.47 5.37
CA PRO A 12 -5.77 17.58 6.16
C PRO A 12 -6.84 18.15 7.08
N PRO A 13 -6.47 18.53 8.31
CA PRO A 13 -7.41 19.19 9.21
C PRO A 13 -7.81 20.53 8.58
N ALA A 14 -9.09 20.86 8.66
CA ALA A 14 -9.76 22.12 8.31
C ALA A 14 -8.93 23.14 7.48
N ASP A 15 -8.50 22.77 6.28
CA ASP A 15 -7.89 23.71 5.32
C ASP A 15 -8.99 24.24 4.39
N PRO A 16 -9.37 25.54 4.45
CA PRO A 16 -10.38 26.12 3.57
C PRO A 16 -10.04 26.02 2.07
N ARG A 17 -8.76 25.79 1.76
CA ARG A 17 -8.26 25.64 0.38
C ARG A 17 -8.36 24.22 -0.14
N SER A 18 -8.57 23.25 0.75
CA SER A 18 -8.65 21.85 0.40
C SER A 18 -10.10 21.39 0.34
N ASN A 19 -10.53 20.99 -0.86
CA ASN A 19 -11.82 20.32 -1.03
C ASN A 19 -11.90 18.94 -0.33
N ARG A 20 -10.79 18.46 0.26
CA ARG A 20 -10.70 17.19 1.00
C ARG A 20 -10.90 17.37 2.49
N SER A 21 -10.61 18.57 3.03
CA SER A 21 -10.73 18.88 4.46
C SER A 21 -12.08 18.49 5.09
N PRO A 22 -13.23 18.73 4.43
CA PRO A 22 -14.52 18.36 5.03
C PRO A 22 -14.77 16.87 5.14
N ARG A 23 -14.03 16.02 4.39
CA ARG A 23 -14.26 14.55 4.41
C ARG A 23 -13.83 13.92 5.73
N ASN A 24 -12.72 14.39 6.28
CA ASN A 24 -12.12 13.90 7.53
C ASN A 24 -11.85 12.37 7.52
N LEU A 25 -11.48 11.85 6.36
CA LEU A 25 -11.18 10.44 6.18
C LEU A 25 -9.72 10.15 6.53
N HIS A 26 -9.47 8.98 7.06
CA HIS A 26 -8.13 8.45 7.26
C HIS A 26 -8.13 6.94 7.16
N PHE A 27 -6.99 6.39 6.78
CA PHE A 27 -6.77 4.95 6.72
C PHE A 27 -5.35 4.56 7.08
N ARG A 28 -5.17 3.30 7.39
CA ARG A 28 -3.88 2.64 7.55
C ARG A 28 -3.99 1.22 7.03
N ALA A 29 -3.10 0.82 6.13
CA ALA A 29 -2.98 -0.54 5.66
C ALA A 29 -1.58 -1.08 5.99
N ARG A 30 -1.49 -2.30 6.50
CA ARG A 30 -0.25 -3.04 6.71
C ARG A 30 -0.25 -4.21 5.75
N ASN A 31 0.70 -4.20 4.84
CA ASN A 31 0.72 -5.10 3.70
C ASN A 31 1.98 -5.97 3.69
N LEU A 32 1.81 -7.20 3.23
CA LEU A 32 2.88 -8.12 2.86
C LEU A 32 2.90 -8.24 1.35
N GLU A 33 4.05 -8.11 0.75
CA GLU A 33 4.26 -8.21 -0.70
C GLU A 33 5.31 -9.29 -1.01
N ALA A 34 5.02 -10.07 -2.04
CA ALA A 34 5.98 -10.97 -2.67
C ALA A 34 6.07 -10.60 -4.14
N SER A 35 7.27 -10.31 -4.63
CA SER A 35 7.49 -9.87 -6.00
C SER A 35 8.71 -10.53 -6.64
N LEU A 36 8.63 -10.75 -7.96
CA LEU A 36 9.72 -11.14 -8.82
C LEU A 36 10.18 -9.92 -9.58
N ILE A 37 11.44 -9.54 -9.41
CA ILE A 37 12.02 -8.31 -9.96
C ILE A 37 13.19 -8.69 -10.87
N GLY A 38 13.22 -8.11 -12.07
CA GLY A 38 14.35 -8.14 -12.98
C GLY A 38 15.11 -6.82 -12.93
N GLU A 39 16.44 -6.88 -12.88
CA GLU A 39 17.33 -5.72 -12.85
C GLU A 39 18.15 -5.63 -14.16
N TYR A 40 18.22 -4.44 -14.73
CA TYR A 40 19.09 -4.13 -15.84
C TYR A 40 20.16 -3.13 -15.39
N HIS A 41 21.40 -3.60 -15.34
CA HIS A 41 22.54 -2.82 -14.88
C HIS A 41 23.23 -2.10 -16.04
N TRP A 42 23.53 -0.80 -15.86
CA TRP A 42 24.26 0.00 -16.87
C TRP A 42 25.68 -0.54 -17.10
N LYS A 43 26.34 -0.98 -16.03
CA LYS A 43 27.65 -1.62 -16.09
C LYS A 43 27.52 -3.09 -15.71
N PRO A 44 28.28 -4.00 -16.37
CA PRO A 44 28.24 -5.41 -16.05
C PRO A 44 28.46 -5.69 -14.56
N VAL A 45 27.59 -6.50 -13.98
CA VAL A 45 27.74 -6.96 -12.59
C VAL A 45 28.79 -8.07 -12.57
N LYS A 46 29.93 -7.78 -11.96
CA LYS A 46 31.00 -8.77 -11.74
C LYS A 46 30.87 -9.27 -10.30
N LEU A 47 30.27 -10.42 -10.13
CA LEU A 47 30.19 -11.08 -8.84
C LEU A 47 31.60 -11.54 -8.41
N TYR A 48 31.90 -11.40 -7.13
CA TYR A 48 33.13 -11.90 -6.50
C TYR A 48 34.47 -11.32 -7.06
N ASN A 49 34.44 -10.18 -7.72
CA ASN A 49 35.65 -9.60 -8.27
C ASN A 49 36.06 -8.31 -7.52
N ILE A 50 37.33 -8.25 -7.15
CA ILE A 50 37.95 -7.04 -6.56
C ILE A 50 37.81 -5.85 -7.49
N THR A 51 37.79 -6.09 -8.81
CA THR A 51 37.64 -5.07 -9.85
C THR A 51 36.19 -4.66 -10.13
N ARG A 52 35.27 -5.02 -9.25
CA ARG A 52 33.86 -4.61 -9.33
C ARG A 52 33.74 -3.08 -9.31
N ASN A 53 32.81 -2.54 -10.12
CA ASN A 53 32.59 -1.10 -10.22
C ASN A 53 32.24 -0.49 -8.85
N TYR A 54 32.83 0.66 -8.53
CA TYR A 54 32.49 1.40 -7.31
C TYR A 54 31.07 1.95 -7.32
N PHE A 55 30.57 2.31 -8.50
CA PHE A 55 29.22 2.85 -8.68
C PHE A 55 28.57 2.22 -9.90
N ASN A 56 27.32 1.78 -9.74
CA ASN A 56 26.52 1.21 -10.81
C ASN A 56 25.08 1.70 -10.68
N LEU A 57 24.50 2.12 -11.80
CA LEU A 57 23.08 2.42 -11.93
C LEU A 57 22.36 1.21 -12.54
N TYR A 58 21.12 1.03 -12.17
CA TYR A 58 20.26 0.01 -12.72
C TYR A 58 18.81 0.46 -12.81
N LEU A 59 18.09 -0.10 -13.75
CA LEU A 59 16.65 -0.05 -13.84
C LEU A 59 16.10 -1.37 -13.37
N PHE A 60 14.93 -1.36 -12.79
CA PHE A 60 14.26 -2.59 -12.44
C PHE A 60 12.76 -2.52 -12.74
N ALA A 61 12.20 -3.68 -13.03
CA ALA A 61 10.77 -3.88 -13.20
C ALA A 61 10.41 -5.28 -12.72
N GLY A 62 9.16 -5.44 -12.26
CA GLY A 62 8.72 -6.72 -11.74
C GLY A 62 7.22 -6.88 -11.71
N VAL A 63 6.82 -8.03 -11.22
CA VAL A 63 5.43 -8.38 -10.94
C VAL A 63 5.36 -9.05 -9.58
N GLY A 64 4.32 -8.73 -8.82
CA GLY A 64 4.13 -9.29 -7.49
C GLY A 64 2.67 -9.33 -7.06
N VAL A 65 2.49 -9.83 -5.87
CA VAL A 65 1.20 -9.89 -5.18
C VAL A 65 1.39 -9.27 -3.80
N SER A 66 0.48 -8.36 -3.43
CA SER A 66 0.45 -7.73 -2.13
C SER A 66 -0.89 -7.99 -1.44
N THR A 67 -0.88 -8.02 -0.12
CA THR A 67 -2.13 -7.95 0.64
C THR A 67 -2.66 -6.52 0.62
N ASN A 68 -3.98 -6.37 0.78
CA ASN A 68 -4.67 -5.10 0.88
C ASN A 68 -5.76 -5.19 1.96
N ASP A 69 -5.44 -4.72 3.16
CA ASP A 69 -6.35 -4.71 4.31
C ASP A 69 -6.33 -3.31 4.95
N PRO A 70 -7.00 -2.32 4.33
CA PRO A 70 -7.12 -0.99 4.92
C PRO A 70 -8.00 -1.01 6.17
N LYS A 71 -7.59 -0.23 7.16
CA LYS A 71 -8.28 -0.03 8.43
C LYS A 71 -8.48 1.45 8.68
N ALA A 72 -9.60 1.81 9.31
CA ALA A 72 -9.81 3.16 9.83
C ALA A 72 -10.04 3.11 11.33
N GLN A 73 -9.70 4.19 11.99
CA GLN A 73 -9.87 4.32 13.44
C GLN A 73 -11.28 4.84 13.76
N LEU A 74 -11.96 4.17 14.64
CA LEU A 74 -13.22 4.63 15.24
C LEU A 74 -13.07 4.61 16.76
N GLY A 75 -13.07 5.79 17.38
CA GLY A 75 -12.69 5.93 18.78
C GLY A 75 -11.25 5.49 19.01
N THR A 76 -11.03 4.47 19.83
CA THR A 76 -9.72 3.87 20.12
C THR A 76 -9.36 2.70 19.20
N ASP A 77 -10.34 2.13 18.49
CA ASP A 77 -10.20 0.86 17.79
C ASP A 77 -9.93 1.05 16.29
N TRP A 78 -9.10 0.16 15.73
CA TRP A 78 -8.86 0.07 14.29
C TRP A 78 -9.76 -1.01 13.69
N ILE A 79 -10.69 -0.58 12.84
CA ILE A 79 -11.68 -1.44 12.20
C ILE A 79 -11.26 -1.73 10.77
N ASP A 80 -11.37 -3.01 10.37
CA ASP A 80 -11.11 -3.44 9.00
C ASP A 80 -12.18 -2.89 8.05
N LEU A 81 -11.77 -2.17 6.99
CA LEU A 81 -12.71 -1.54 6.06
C LEU A 81 -13.22 -2.52 5.01
N ARG A 82 -12.38 -3.41 4.53
CA ARG A 82 -12.73 -4.37 3.47
C ARG A 82 -13.99 -5.21 3.78
N PRO A 83 -14.20 -5.79 4.99
CA PRO A 83 -15.43 -6.52 5.28
C PRO A 83 -16.68 -5.66 5.35
N LEU A 84 -16.49 -4.35 5.63
CA LEU A 84 -17.61 -3.42 5.75
C LEU A 84 -18.18 -3.01 4.39
N GLN A 85 -17.38 -3.09 3.30
CA GLN A 85 -17.82 -2.72 1.96
C GLN A 85 -18.49 -1.35 1.94
N LEU A 86 -17.80 -0.32 2.39
CA LEU A 86 -18.38 1.01 2.62
C LEU A 86 -19.06 1.60 1.37
N GLU A 87 -18.60 1.20 0.18
CA GLU A 87 -19.12 1.63 -1.11
C GLU A 87 -19.95 0.56 -1.84
N ASN A 88 -20.50 -0.43 -1.11
CA ASN A 88 -21.23 -1.58 -1.66
C ASN A 88 -20.44 -2.38 -2.72
N ASN A 89 -19.15 -2.17 -2.81
CA ASN A 89 -18.28 -2.84 -3.78
C ASN A 89 -17.27 -3.74 -3.06
N PRO A 90 -17.38 -5.07 -3.22
CA PRO A 90 -16.40 -5.99 -2.65
C PRO A 90 -15.10 -5.95 -3.43
N TYR A 91 -13.98 -5.81 -2.74
CA TYR A 91 -12.65 -5.89 -3.34
C TYR A 91 -11.78 -6.96 -2.69
N ASN A 92 -10.78 -7.41 -3.43
CA ASN A 92 -9.95 -8.54 -3.04
C ASN A 92 -8.91 -8.15 -1.98
N LYS A 93 -8.61 -9.10 -1.08
CA LYS A 93 -7.50 -8.99 -0.14
C LYS A 93 -6.14 -9.02 -0.83
N TYR A 94 -6.01 -9.77 -1.93
CA TYR A 94 -4.77 -9.90 -2.68
C TYR A 94 -4.88 -9.11 -3.96
N ILE A 95 -3.91 -8.23 -4.18
CA ILE A 95 -3.84 -7.35 -5.34
C ILE A 95 -2.54 -7.60 -6.10
N MET A 96 -2.59 -7.46 -7.40
CA MET A 96 -1.38 -7.48 -8.22
C MET A 96 -0.68 -6.13 -8.15
N VAL A 97 0.66 -6.18 -8.08
CA VAL A 97 1.53 -5.01 -8.05
C VAL A 97 2.62 -5.14 -9.10
N PHE A 98 3.00 -4.01 -9.68
CA PHE A 98 4.06 -3.92 -10.68
C PHE A 98 5.09 -2.89 -10.20
N PRO A 99 6.09 -3.34 -9.43
CA PRO A 99 7.19 -2.48 -9.02
C PRO A 99 8.04 -2.10 -10.24
N THR A 100 8.33 -0.81 -10.38
CA THR A 100 9.23 -0.28 -11.41
C THR A 100 10.07 0.84 -10.82
N GLY A 101 11.34 0.96 -11.22
CA GLY A 101 12.15 2.01 -10.64
C GLY A 101 13.56 2.07 -11.17
N ILE A 102 14.30 2.94 -10.51
CA ILE A 102 15.73 3.14 -10.73
C ILE A 102 16.48 2.94 -9.44
N GLY A 103 17.67 2.36 -9.54
CA GLY A 103 18.52 2.13 -8.39
C GLY A 103 19.97 2.49 -8.66
N ALA A 104 20.69 2.73 -7.58
CA ALA A 104 22.13 2.95 -7.58
C ALA A 104 22.77 2.02 -6.55
N LYS A 105 23.86 1.36 -6.94
CA LYS A 105 24.69 0.55 -6.05
C LYS A 105 26.05 1.23 -5.88
N TYR A 106 26.47 1.39 -4.64
CA TYR A 106 27.77 1.94 -4.28
C TYR A 106 28.57 0.91 -3.50
N LYS A 107 29.72 0.52 -4.01
CA LYS A 107 30.61 -0.47 -3.39
C LYS A 107 31.26 0.10 -2.15
N LEU A 108 30.92 -0.45 -0.98
CA LEU A 108 31.58 -0.15 0.28
C LEU A 108 32.86 -0.97 0.47
N ASN A 109 32.80 -2.26 0.15
CA ASN A 109 33.95 -3.17 0.19
C ASN A 109 33.77 -4.32 -0.83
N VAL A 110 34.59 -5.36 -0.74
CA VAL A 110 34.56 -6.50 -1.68
C VAL A 110 33.26 -7.28 -1.59
N TYR A 111 32.62 -7.31 -0.42
CA TYR A 111 31.45 -8.13 -0.13
C TYR A 111 30.17 -7.33 0.10
N THR A 112 30.25 -5.98 0.12
CA THR A 112 29.11 -5.16 0.54
C THR A 112 28.91 -3.98 -0.37
N ASP A 113 27.68 -3.79 -0.82
CA ASP A 113 27.21 -2.59 -1.51
C ASP A 113 26.14 -1.88 -0.69
N LEU A 114 26.14 -0.57 -0.77
CA LEU A 114 25.03 0.29 -0.37
C LEU A 114 24.13 0.46 -1.59
N THR A 115 22.84 0.22 -1.41
CA THR A 115 21.83 0.38 -2.45
C THR A 115 20.89 1.52 -2.12
N PHE A 116 20.53 2.28 -3.14
CA PHE A 116 19.54 3.34 -3.07
C PHE A 116 18.57 3.16 -4.23
N GLU A 117 17.26 3.13 -3.96
CA GLU A 117 16.24 2.88 -4.97
C GLU A 117 15.10 3.88 -4.87
N LEU A 118 14.68 4.39 -6.01
CA LEU A 118 13.42 5.09 -6.21
C LEU A 118 12.49 4.13 -6.94
N ASN A 119 11.44 3.70 -6.25
CA ASN A 119 10.54 2.66 -6.70
C ASN A 119 9.10 3.17 -6.75
N TYR A 120 8.44 3.00 -7.88
CA TYR A 120 7.01 3.24 -8.03
C TYR A 120 6.30 1.89 -8.17
N ARG A 121 5.29 1.67 -7.35
CA ARG A 121 4.44 0.48 -7.39
C ARG A 121 3.10 0.83 -8.01
N TRP A 122 2.86 0.29 -9.19
CA TRP A 122 1.57 0.32 -9.85
C TRP A 122 0.71 -0.80 -9.26
N THR A 123 -0.54 -0.53 -8.92
CA THR A 123 -1.49 -1.55 -8.47
C THR A 123 -2.63 -1.67 -9.46
N LEU A 124 -3.34 -2.80 -9.44
CA LEU A 124 -4.55 -3.00 -10.23
C LEU A 124 -5.80 -2.85 -9.35
N THR A 125 -5.80 -1.91 -8.43
CA THR A 125 -6.94 -1.60 -7.57
C THR A 125 -7.04 -0.09 -7.33
N ASP A 126 -8.27 0.38 -7.14
CA ASP A 126 -8.60 1.74 -6.70
C ASP A 126 -9.10 1.74 -5.24
N TYR A 127 -8.83 0.66 -4.51
CA TYR A 127 -9.28 0.44 -3.13
C TYR A 127 -8.12 0.22 -2.15
N MET A 128 -6.97 0.86 -2.36
CA MET A 128 -5.88 0.81 -1.39
C MET A 128 -6.22 1.55 -0.10
N ASP A 129 -7.04 2.59 -0.22
CA ASP A 129 -7.53 3.44 0.87
C ASP A 129 -9.03 3.24 1.16
N ASP A 130 -9.68 2.24 0.53
CA ASP A 130 -11.12 1.98 0.60
C ASP A 130 -11.98 3.10 -0.03
N ILE A 131 -11.43 3.91 -0.93
CA ILE A 131 -12.12 5.06 -1.51
C ILE A 131 -11.99 5.05 -3.03
N SER A 132 -13.09 4.82 -3.73
CA SER A 132 -13.21 4.95 -5.19
C SER A 132 -14.32 5.92 -5.57
N ALA A 133 -15.50 5.78 -4.97
CA ALA A 133 -16.66 6.59 -5.31
C ALA A 133 -16.47 8.09 -5.00
N PHE A 134 -16.93 8.96 -5.90
CA PHE A 134 -16.86 10.42 -5.72
C PHE A 134 -17.66 10.90 -4.51
N ASN A 135 -18.88 10.40 -4.36
CA ASN A 135 -19.79 10.72 -3.26
C ASN A 135 -20.60 9.48 -2.86
N VAL A 136 -21.37 9.57 -1.79
CA VAL A 136 -22.18 8.45 -1.27
C VAL A 136 -23.59 8.39 -1.84
N SER A 137 -23.94 9.20 -2.85
CA SER A 137 -25.33 9.31 -3.33
C SER A 137 -25.92 8.03 -3.88
N GLU A 138 -25.11 7.07 -4.32
CA GLU A 138 -25.59 5.81 -4.89
C GLU A 138 -25.90 4.75 -3.82
N PHE A 139 -25.27 4.84 -2.64
CA PHE A 139 -25.37 3.81 -1.61
C PHE A 139 -25.69 4.31 -0.20
N TYR A 140 -25.99 5.63 -0.03
CA TYR A 140 -26.28 6.19 1.30
C TYR A 140 -27.52 5.58 1.98
N GLN A 141 -28.48 5.12 1.18
CA GLN A 141 -29.68 4.48 1.73
C GLN A 141 -29.34 3.15 2.41
N ASP A 142 -28.46 2.36 1.81
CA ASP A 142 -27.99 1.10 2.40
C ASP A 142 -27.18 1.35 3.66
N LEU A 143 -26.33 2.39 3.66
CA LEU A 143 -25.58 2.80 4.83
C LEU A 143 -26.50 3.23 5.99
N ILE A 144 -27.59 3.96 5.67
CA ILE A 144 -28.58 4.36 6.67
C ILE A 144 -29.35 3.14 7.18
N ALA A 145 -29.73 2.21 6.30
CA ALA A 145 -30.41 0.98 6.72
C ALA A 145 -29.54 0.13 7.68
N ASP A 146 -28.24 0.07 7.41
CA ASP A 146 -27.28 -0.62 8.29
C ASP A 146 -27.02 0.13 9.61
N TYR A 147 -27.19 1.44 9.65
CA TYR A 147 -27.02 2.25 10.84
C TYR A 147 -28.26 2.22 11.73
N GLY A 148 -29.46 2.20 11.15
CA GLY A 148 -30.71 2.41 11.84
C GLY A 148 -30.98 3.88 12.21
N THR A 149 -31.93 4.15 13.09
CA THR A 149 -32.30 5.54 13.43
C THR A 149 -31.30 6.19 14.39
N PHE A 150 -30.74 5.41 15.31
CA PHE A 150 -29.85 5.88 16.39
C PHE A 150 -28.61 5.00 16.56
N GLY A 151 -28.21 4.30 15.52
CA GLY A 151 -27.04 3.43 15.55
C GLY A 151 -27.30 2.02 16.08
N GLU A 152 -28.57 1.62 16.14
CA GLU A 152 -29.05 0.28 16.56
C GLU A 152 -29.17 -0.72 15.39
N GLY A 153 -28.81 -0.31 14.19
CA GLY A 153 -28.88 -1.15 13.01
C GLY A 153 -27.86 -2.31 13.02
N PRO A 154 -27.93 -3.20 12.04
CA PRO A 154 -27.11 -4.41 11.99
C PRO A 154 -25.62 -4.13 11.86
N ASN A 155 -25.22 -3.01 11.25
CA ASN A 155 -23.81 -2.64 11.09
C ASN A 155 -23.60 -1.11 11.15
N PRO A 156 -23.74 -0.48 12.32
CA PRO A 156 -23.68 0.98 12.43
C PRO A 156 -22.32 1.57 12.08
N ASN A 157 -21.26 0.78 12.17
CA ASN A 157 -19.90 1.24 11.86
C ASN A 157 -19.70 1.55 10.38
N ARG A 158 -20.52 0.99 9.47
CA ARG A 158 -20.48 1.32 8.05
C ARG A 158 -20.74 2.81 7.83
N LEU A 159 -21.83 3.33 8.34
CA LEU A 159 -22.18 4.76 8.18
C LEU A 159 -21.17 5.66 8.90
N ARG A 160 -20.77 5.31 10.12
CA ARG A 160 -19.78 6.07 10.92
C ARG A 160 -18.44 6.23 10.22
N LEU A 161 -18.01 5.20 9.47
CA LEU A 161 -16.74 5.21 8.75
C LEU A 161 -16.86 5.75 7.33
N ALA A 162 -18.03 5.61 6.68
CA ALA A 162 -18.28 6.15 5.35
C ALA A 162 -18.44 7.67 5.35
N ILE A 163 -19.11 8.23 6.40
CA ILE A 163 -19.42 9.66 6.51
C ILE A 163 -18.82 10.21 7.80
N ARG A 164 -17.71 10.93 7.66
CA ARG A 164 -16.98 11.56 8.77
C ARG A 164 -16.92 13.07 8.67
N ASN A 165 -17.61 13.63 7.70
CA ASN A 165 -17.71 15.06 7.52
C ASN A 165 -18.50 15.70 8.66
N PRO A 166 -17.91 16.63 9.44
CA PRO A 166 -18.56 17.23 10.62
C PRO A 166 -19.92 17.89 10.34
N ASN A 167 -20.15 18.34 9.09
CA ASN A 167 -21.42 18.96 8.72
C ASN A 167 -22.61 17.97 8.74
N PHE A 168 -22.33 16.67 8.69
CA PHE A 168 -23.32 15.59 8.68
C PHE A 168 -23.29 14.75 9.97
N LEU A 169 -22.62 15.25 10.99
CA LEU A 169 -22.63 14.68 12.32
C LEU A 169 -23.54 15.49 13.27
N ASP A 170 -23.97 14.86 14.33
CA ASP A 170 -24.64 15.50 15.44
C ASP A 170 -23.64 16.07 16.48
N ASP A 171 -24.12 16.66 17.56
CA ASP A 171 -23.30 17.23 18.63
C ASP A 171 -22.47 16.17 19.40
N ASN A 172 -22.82 14.90 19.28
CA ASN A 172 -22.09 13.78 19.88
C ASN A 172 -21.04 13.17 18.93
N GLY A 173 -20.98 13.68 17.68
CA GLY A 173 -20.08 13.16 16.64
C GLY A 173 -20.62 11.91 15.92
N GLU A 174 -21.89 11.57 16.10
CA GLU A 174 -22.59 10.48 15.42
C GLU A 174 -23.23 10.98 14.11
N PRO A 175 -23.41 10.10 13.09
CA PRO A 175 -24.06 10.46 11.84
C PRO A 175 -25.49 10.97 12.02
N ASP A 176 -25.77 12.17 11.53
CA ASP A 176 -27.12 12.75 11.53
C ASP A 176 -27.88 12.28 10.27
N VAL A 177 -28.70 11.25 10.44
CA VAL A 177 -29.47 10.62 9.36
C VAL A 177 -30.36 11.63 8.61
N GLN A 178 -30.95 12.61 9.31
CA GLN A 178 -31.83 13.60 8.69
C GLN A 178 -31.05 14.56 7.79
N LYS A 179 -29.88 15.02 8.22
CA LYS A 179 -29.00 15.84 7.39
C LYS A 179 -28.53 15.09 6.15
N ILE A 180 -28.21 13.80 6.28
CA ILE A 180 -27.77 12.95 5.15
C ILE A 180 -28.90 12.76 4.14
N LEU A 181 -30.11 12.43 4.61
CA LEU A 181 -31.31 12.28 3.77
C LEU A 181 -31.66 13.59 3.03
N ASN A 182 -31.66 14.71 3.73
CA ASN A 182 -31.99 16.03 3.15
C ASN A 182 -30.98 16.44 2.07
N ASN A 183 -29.72 15.99 2.18
CA ASN A 183 -28.67 16.24 1.18
C ASN A 183 -28.70 15.22 0.03
N GLY A 184 -29.52 14.17 0.11
CA GLY A 184 -29.59 13.11 -0.91
C GLY A 184 -28.28 12.35 -1.09
N GLY A 185 -27.50 12.20 -0.02
CA GLY A 185 -26.20 11.51 -0.05
C GLY A 185 -25.10 12.22 -0.89
N ARG A 186 -25.29 13.50 -1.26
CA ARG A 186 -24.29 14.27 -2.01
C ARG A 186 -23.12 14.70 -1.13
N ILE A 187 -22.54 13.74 -0.44
CA ILE A 187 -21.43 13.93 0.49
C ILE A 187 -20.18 13.38 -0.17
N ARG A 188 -19.20 14.24 -0.37
CA ARG A 188 -17.96 13.87 -1.06
C ARG A 188 -17.18 12.82 -0.27
N ARG A 189 -16.75 11.76 -0.96
CA ARG A 189 -15.88 10.71 -0.43
C ARG A 189 -14.55 10.63 -1.21
N GLY A 190 -14.59 10.50 -2.52
CA GLY A 190 -13.42 10.36 -3.36
C GLY A 190 -12.97 11.63 -4.11
N SER A 191 -12.04 11.44 -5.05
CA SER A 191 -11.45 12.52 -5.84
C SER A 191 -12.30 12.93 -7.06
N GLY A 192 -13.18 12.07 -7.52
CA GLY A 192 -13.95 12.24 -8.76
C GLY A 192 -13.16 11.98 -10.04
N LEU A 193 -12.02 11.34 -9.89
CA LEU A 193 -11.22 10.83 -11.01
C LEU A 193 -11.51 9.34 -11.11
N ASP A 194 -12.65 9.01 -11.68
CA ASP A 194 -13.11 7.63 -11.82
C ASP A 194 -12.06 6.77 -12.55
N GLU A 195 -11.92 5.52 -12.11
CA GLU A 195 -11.13 4.45 -12.73
C GLU A 195 -9.61 4.64 -12.79
N ARG A 196 -9.01 5.38 -11.88
CA ARG A 196 -7.56 5.43 -11.77
C ARG A 196 -7.09 4.49 -10.69
N TYR A 197 -6.36 3.46 -11.11
CA TYR A 197 -5.69 2.57 -10.18
C TYR A 197 -4.74 3.32 -9.26
N ASP A 198 -4.73 2.92 -8.01
CA ASP A 198 -3.81 3.44 -7.00
C ASP A 198 -2.37 3.08 -7.30
N GLY A 199 -1.46 3.89 -6.81
CA GLY A 199 -0.03 3.63 -6.86
C GLY A 199 0.71 4.46 -5.84
N TYR A 200 1.90 4.02 -5.48
CA TYR A 200 2.71 4.74 -4.52
C TYR A 200 4.20 4.73 -4.85
N LEU A 201 4.84 5.81 -4.45
CA LEU A 201 6.28 5.99 -4.56
C LEU A 201 6.95 5.59 -3.26
N SER A 202 8.04 4.82 -3.35
CA SER A 202 8.89 4.52 -2.21
C SER A 202 10.36 4.83 -2.51
N LEU A 203 11.08 5.18 -1.45
CA LEU A 203 12.50 5.41 -1.46
C LEU A 203 13.13 4.42 -0.51
N ASN A 204 13.99 3.56 -1.05
CA ASN A 204 14.62 2.49 -0.30
C ASN A 204 16.11 2.74 -0.14
N LEU A 205 16.60 2.49 1.05
CA LEU A 205 18.03 2.41 1.35
C LEU A 205 18.31 1.00 1.85
N GLY A 206 19.28 0.32 1.24
CA GLY A 206 19.59 -1.07 1.55
C GLY A 206 21.08 -1.34 1.61
N ILE A 207 21.40 -2.49 2.16
CA ILE A 207 22.75 -3.06 2.14
C ILE A 207 22.67 -4.42 1.48
N GLU A 208 23.41 -4.61 0.40
CA GLU A 208 23.54 -5.87 -0.30
C GLU A 208 24.84 -6.55 0.11
N ILE A 209 24.75 -7.79 0.55
CA ILE A 209 25.92 -8.57 0.98
C ILE A 209 26.12 -9.72 0.00
N TYR A 210 27.28 -9.76 -0.60
CA TYR A 210 27.70 -10.84 -1.51
C TYR A 210 28.29 -12.00 -0.71
N LEU A 211 27.60 -13.11 -0.69
CA LEU A 211 28.09 -14.33 -0.07
C LEU A 211 29.11 -14.98 -0.99
N SER A 212 30.33 -15.15 -0.52
CA SER A 212 31.38 -15.87 -1.26
C SER A 212 30.98 -17.34 -1.45
N PRO A 213 31.27 -17.96 -2.62
CA PRO A 213 31.10 -19.41 -2.80
C PRO A 213 31.81 -20.22 -1.72
N ASP A 214 32.97 -19.76 -1.24
CA ASP A 214 33.73 -20.44 -0.20
C ASP A 214 32.99 -20.47 1.14
N ILE A 215 32.13 -19.51 1.44
CA ILE A 215 31.28 -19.54 2.64
C ILE A 215 30.22 -20.62 2.50
N TRP A 216 29.60 -20.77 1.32
CA TRP A 216 28.62 -21.81 1.04
C TRP A 216 29.23 -23.19 1.01
N ASP A 217 30.39 -23.35 0.38
CA ASP A 217 31.12 -24.62 0.34
C ASP A 217 31.58 -25.08 1.73
N ASN A 218 31.99 -24.14 2.59
CA ASN A 218 32.38 -24.47 3.96
C ASN A 218 31.20 -24.72 4.90
N TRP A 219 30.05 -24.09 4.69
CA TRP A 219 28.91 -24.20 5.62
C TRP A 219 27.92 -25.30 5.24
N ILE A 220 27.60 -25.48 3.95
CA ILE A 220 26.62 -26.44 3.48
C ILE A 220 27.26 -27.75 3.02
N PHE A 221 28.46 -27.72 2.46
CA PHE A 221 29.08 -28.85 1.76
C PHE A 221 30.38 -29.37 2.41
N ARG A 222 30.65 -29.06 3.65
CA ARG A 222 31.88 -29.54 4.34
C ARG A 222 32.09 -31.06 4.31
N ASN A 223 31.14 -31.81 3.81
CA ASN A 223 31.19 -33.28 3.76
C ASN A 223 30.87 -33.92 2.38
N ARG A 224 30.86 -33.21 1.28
CA ARG A 224 30.66 -33.84 -0.02
C ARG A 224 31.53 -33.26 -1.12
N ILE A 225 32.67 -33.94 -1.30
CA ILE A 225 33.17 -34.46 -2.58
C ILE A 225 33.26 -33.46 -3.73
N ASN A 226 34.52 -33.17 -4.09
CA ASN A 226 35.03 -33.01 -5.43
C ASN A 226 34.02 -32.73 -6.55
N GLU A 227 34.17 -31.53 -7.12
CA GLU A 227 33.99 -31.31 -8.54
C GLU A 227 32.57 -31.46 -9.12
N LYS A 228 31.67 -30.51 -8.79
CA LYS A 228 30.82 -29.91 -9.84
C LYS A 228 30.27 -28.59 -9.32
N ARG A 229 30.81 -27.49 -9.82
CA ARG A 229 30.32 -26.14 -9.54
C ARG A 229 28.96 -25.97 -10.20
N PHE A 230 27.89 -25.99 -9.42
CA PHE A 230 26.60 -25.51 -9.87
C PHE A 230 26.58 -23.99 -9.75
N ARG A 231 26.43 -23.30 -10.86
CA ARG A 231 26.13 -21.87 -10.91
C ARG A 231 24.62 -21.72 -10.98
N PHE A 232 24.03 -21.14 -9.96
CA PHE A 232 22.66 -20.61 -10.06
C PHE A 232 22.77 -19.12 -10.37
N TRP A 233 22.07 -18.71 -11.42
CA TRP A 233 21.92 -17.35 -11.88
C TRP A 233 20.70 -16.73 -11.22
#